data_8968dc940c7192c1263303ea131812bb
#
_entry.id   8968dc940c7192c1263303ea131812bb
#
_cell.length_a   1.000
_cell.length_b   1.000
_cell.length_c   1.000
_cell.angle_alpha   90.00
_cell.angle_beta   90.00
_cell.angle_gamma   90.00
#
_symmetry.space_group_name_H-M   'P 1'
#
loop_
_entity.id
_entity.type
_entity.pdbx_description
1 polymer ?
#
loop_
_entity_poly.entity_id
_entity_poly.type
_entity_poly.pdbx_seq_one_letter_code
_entity_poly.pdbx_strand_id
1 'polypeptide(L)'
;PYATRPENIQSALIYEYVGKITLTPGSDEWFETEVAPALIINVDGNFDAVTSASQNQLGTVWNAWETQWSGVVVRGELGRIENNNLGSLFRRQINTVRTDQERTGTRTRIVEQVENQVISNRVISQAAVPFVRPRTITGVGECFRPNTRLYAFFDNTDVNAFVTPSSTSYSTDTTLVEGSPLVTDVQGKIEFSFRIPEYRFAGQQNIPKFKTGDVDFRLTSSEENVKIPAPSTLGQVNYIAKGIVNTSQQTIESTRNATVVQDTVTQT
;
A
#
# COMPACT_ATOMS: atom_id res chain seq x y z
N PRO A 1 1.53 93.18 -4.21
CA PRO A 1 1.35 92.21 -3.14
C PRO A 1 1.11 90.87 -3.72
N TYR A 2 2.08 90.01 -3.54
CA TYR A 2 1.97 88.64 -3.96
C TYR A 2 1.33 87.85 -2.82
N ALA A 3 0.03 87.55 -3.00
CA ALA A 3 -0.63 86.64 -2.11
C ALA A 3 -0.18 85.24 -2.43
N THR A 4 0.71 84.73 -1.60
CA THR A 4 1.00 83.29 -1.57
C THR A 4 -0.30 82.57 -1.18
N ARG A 5 -0.85 81.81 -2.08
CA ARG A 5 -1.93 80.85 -1.77
C ARG A 5 -1.32 79.73 -0.95
N PRO A 6 -1.78 79.42 0.23
CA PRO A 6 -1.35 78.24 0.91
C PRO A 6 -1.83 77.01 0.06
N GLU A 7 -0.92 76.32 -0.54
CA GLU A 7 -1.23 74.98 -1.10
C GLU A 7 -1.47 74.03 0.07
N ASN A 8 -2.69 73.53 0.11
CA ASN A 8 -2.98 72.39 0.97
C ASN A 8 -2.25 71.20 0.41
N ILE A 9 -1.06 70.92 0.92
CA ILE A 9 -0.39 69.66 0.69
C ILE A 9 -1.18 68.58 1.43
N GLN A 10 -2.07 67.93 0.71
CA GLN A 10 -2.63 66.70 1.23
C GLN A 10 -1.51 65.67 1.22
N SER A 11 -1.00 65.31 2.39
CA SER A 11 -0.12 64.16 2.52
C SER A 11 -0.92 62.93 2.13
N ALA A 12 -0.55 62.35 0.98
CA ALA A 12 -1.08 61.05 0.58
C ALA A 12 -0.51 60.00 1.55
N LEU A 13 -1.34 59.50 2.45
CA LEU A 13 -0.99 58.33 3.28
C LEU A 13 -1.17 57.09 2.41
N ILE A 14 -0.05 56.46 2.06
CA ILE A 14 -0.05 55.17 1.39
C ILE A 14 -0.16 54.11 2.48
N TYR A 15 -1.26 53.38 2.51
CA TYR A 15 -1.45 52.24 3.39
C TYR A 15 -1.17 50.95 2.62
N GLU A 16 -0.26 50.14 3.13
CA GLU A 16 -0.05 48.81 2.68
C GLU A 16 -0.70 47.84 3.69
N TYR A 17 -1.57 46.95 3.19
CA TYR A 17 -2.23 45.96 4.03
C TYR A 17 -1.40 44.68 3.97
N VAL A 18 -0.72 44.35 5.09
CA VAL A 18 0.00 43.11 5.25
C VAL A 18 -0.91 42.09 5.93
N GLY A 19 -1.38 41.13 5.14
CA GLY A 19 -2.24 40.06 5.60
C GLY A 19 -1.48 39.01 6.41
N LYS A 20 -2.13 38.46 7.43
CA LYS A 20 -1.65 37.31 8.18
C LYS A 20 -2.47 36.09 7.78
N ILE A 21 -1.80 35.00 7.39
CA ILE A 21 -2.45 33.75 7.00
C ILE A 21 -2.11 32.69 8.03
N THR A 22 -3.11 31.91 8.43
CA THR A 22 -2.95 30.70 9.26
C THR A 22 -3.50 29.52 8.49
N LEU A 23 -2.68 28.49 8.27
CA LEU A 23 -3.08 27.25 7.61
C LEU A 23 -3.29 26.14 8.64
N THR A 24 -4.30 25.32 8.43
CA THR A 24 -4.63 24.16 9.27
C THR A 24 -4.86 22.94 8.37
N PRO A 25 -3.97 21.94 8.44
CA PRO A 25 -2.70 21.94 9.13
C PRO A 25 -1.67 22.87 8.49
N GLY A 26 -0.75 23.43 9.31
CA GLY A 26 0.35 24.27 8.82
C GLY A 26 1.55 23.46 8.29
N SER A 27 1.55 22.14 8.48
CA SER A 27 2.57 21.24 7.97
C SER A 27 2.00 19.86 7.67
N ASP A 28 2.71 19.10 6.87
CA ASP A 28 2.40 17.70 6.56
C ASP A 28 3.69 16.87 6.59
N GLU A 29 3.81 16.03 7.61
CA GLU A 29 4.89 15.07 7.72
C GLU A 29 4.31 13.67 7.66
N TRP A 30 4.80 12.83 6.73
CA TRP A 30 4.28 11.47 6.56
C TRP A 30 5.39 10.45 6.28
N PHE A 31 5.10 9.23 6.70
CA PHE A 31 5.95 8.08 6.46
C PHE A 31 5.20 7.07 5.63
N GLU A 32 5.85 6.56 4.60
CA GLU A 32 5.39 5.45 3.79
C GLU A 32 6.32 4.25 4.00
N THR A 33 5.75 3.05 3.96
CA THR A 33 6.54 1.81 4.06
C THR A 33 6.35 1.03 2.78
N GLU A 34 7.46 0.77 2.11
CA GLU A 34 7.54 -0.06 0.93
C GLU A 34 8.22 -1.38 1.30
N VAL A 35 7.73 -2.49 0.75
CA VAL A 35 8.29 -3.82 1.04
C VAL A 35 9.06 -4.28 -0.20
N ALA A 36 10.36 -4.43 -0.05
CA ALA A 36 11.21 -5.05 -1.06
C ALA A 36 10.99 -6.58 -1.09
N PRO A 37 11.27 -7.26 -2.21
CA PRO A 37 11.24 -8.71 -2.29
C PRO A 37 12.07 -9.34 -1.17
N ALA A 38 11.54 -10.41 -0.57
CA ALA A 38 12.23 -11.10 0.51
C ALA A 38 13.55 -11.71 0.02
N LEU A 39 14.58 -11.61 0.85
CA LEU A 39 15.82 -12.34 0.65
C LEU A 39 15.66 -13.75 1.20
N ILE A 40 15.70 -14.75 0.32
CA ILE A 40 15.61 -16.17 0.71
C ILE A 40 17.01 -16.72 0.83
N ILE A 41 17.36 -17.20 2.02
CA ILE A 41 18.61 -17.89 2.30
C ILE A 41 18.29 -19.37 2.42
N ASN A 42 18.74 -20.17 1.45
CA ASN A 42 18.60 -21.62 1.50
C ASN A 42 19.68 -22.20 2.41
N VAL A 43 19.25 -22.90 3.44
CA VAL A 43 20.12 -23.58 4.39
C VAL A 43 19.91 -25.10 4.22
N ASP A 44 20.99 -25.82 4.02
CA ASP A 44 20.94 -27.28 3.98
C ASP A 44 20.54 -27.81 5.36
N GLY A 45 19.34 -28.38 5.42
CA GLY A 45 18.86 -29.07 6.61
C GLY A 45 19.40 -30.49 6.69
N ASN A 46 18.69 -31.35 7.40
CA ASN A 46 19.10 -32.72 7.64
C ASN A 46 18.65 -33.75 6.57
N PHE A 47 17.95 -33.31 5.50
CA PHE A 47 17.34 -34.20 4.51
C PHE A 47 18.37 -35.12 3.86
N ASP A 48 19.47 -34.58 3.35
CA ASP A 48 20.48 -35.37 2.66
C ASP A 48 21.24 -36.31 3.63
N ALA A 49 21.50 -35.84 4.86
CA ALA A 49 22.13 -36.67 5.89
C ALA A 49 21.24 -37.86 6.31
N VAL A 50 19.94 -37.61 6.54
CA VAL A 50 18.99 -38.67 6.92
C VAL A 50 18.77 -39.65 5.76
N THR A 51 18.66 -39.13 4.52
CA THR A 51 18.50 -39.97 3.34
C THR A 51 19.72 -40.86 3.12
N SER A 52 20.93 -40.33 3.26
CA SER A 52 22.18 -41.09 3.12
C SER A 52 22.33 -42.13 4.23
N ALA A 53 21.99 -41.77 5.47
CA ALA A 53 22.00 -42.74 6.59
C ALA A 53 20.97 -43.85 6.36
N SER A 54 19.78 -43.54 5.86
CA SER A 54 18.75 -44.55 5.53
C SER A 54 19.21 -45.48 4.41
N GLN A 55 19.87 -44.95 3.39
CA GLN A 55 20.46 -45.77 2.30
C GLN A 55 21.50 -46.75 2.81
N ASN A 56 22.37 -46.31 3.71
CA ASN A 56 23.41 -47.13 4.30
C ASN A 56 22.85 -48.24 5.20
N GLN A 57 21.75 -47.99 5.91
CA GLN A 57 21.11 -48.96 6.80
C GLN A 57 20.18 -49.92 6.06
N LEU A 58 19.50 -49.47 5.01
CA LEU A 58 18.45 -50.21 4.30
C LEU A 58 18.88 -50.69 2.90
N GLY A 59 20.15 -50.47 2.50
CA GLY A 59 20.75 -50.97 1.27
C GLY A 59 20.56 -50.10 0.04
N THR A 60 19.40 -49.56 -0.23
CA THR A 60 19.14 -48.64 -1.35
C THR A 60 17.93 -47.73 -1.05
N VAL A 61 17.83 -46.62 -1.74
CA VAL A 61 16.66 -45.68 -1.63
C VAL A 61 15.32 -46.40 -1.83
N TRP A 62 15.31 -47.48 -2.58
CA TRP A 62 14.12 -48.30 -2.82
C TRP A 62 13.65 -49.06 -1.58
N ASN A 63 14.51 -49.34 -0.64
CA ASN A 63 14.18 -50.07 0.58
C ASN A 63 13.47 -49.20 1.63
N ALA A 64 13.54 -47.85 1.51
CA ALA A 64 12.71 -46.94 2.28
C ALA A 64 11.19 -47.12 2.01
N TRP A 65 10.88 -47.98 1.04
CA TRP A 65 9.51 -48.31 0.60
C TRP A 65 9.08 -49.71 1.05
N GLU A 66 9.83 -50.37 1.92
CA GLU A 66 9.46 -51.69 2.41
C GLU A 66 8.15 -51.62 3.19
N THR A 67 7.15 -52.36 2.70
CA THR A 67 5.83 -52.39 3.33
C THR A 67 5.84 -53.46 4.40
N GLN A 68 5.63 -53.06 5.64
CA GLN A 68 5.44 -54.03 6.73
C GLN A 68 3.98 -54.45 6.76
N TRP A 69 3.75 -55.71 6.43
CA TRP A 69 2.41 -56.29 6.40
C TRP A 69 1.96 -56.74 7.79
N SER A 70 0.77 -56.28 8.20
CA SER A 70 0.21 -56.56 9.54
C SER A 70 -0.58 -57.86 9.62
N GLY A 71 -0.88 -58.52 8.49
CA GLY A 71 -1.63 -59.78 8.46
C GLY A 71 -2.39 -59.99 7.15
N VAL A 72 -2.97 -61.18 7.01
CA VAL A 72 -3.77 -61.55 5.84
C VAL A 72 -5.19 -61.84 6.30
N VAL A 73 -6.19 -61.13 5.77
CA VAL A 73 -7.60 -61.46 5.98
C VAL A 73 -8.06 -62.26 4.79
N VAL A 74 -8.48 -63.49 5.05
CA VAL A 74 -9.05 -64.37 4.01
C VAL A 74 -10.55 -64.20 3.99
N ARG A 75 -11.08 -63.66 2.91
CA ARG A 75 -12.52 -63.60 2.64
C ARG A 75 -12.87 -64.74 1.67
N GLY A 76 -13.47 -65.80 2.14
CA GLY A 76 -13.95 -66.88 1.29
C GLY A 76 -15.38 -66.63 0.82
N GLU A 77 -15.59 -66.57 -0.48
CA GLU A 77 -16.94 -66.76 -1.04
C GLU A 77 -17.14 -68.25 -1.34
N LEU A 78 -18.25 -68.80 -0.85
CA LEU A 78 -18.69 -70.15 -1.24
C LEU A 78 -19.03 -70.11 -2.75
N GLY A 79 -18.15 -70.63 -3.57
CA GLY A 79 -18.33 -70.72 -5.00
C GLY A 79 -19.57 -71.56 -5.37
N ARG A 80 -20.15 -71.20 -6.47
CA ARG A 80 -21.35 -71.82 -7.08
C ARG A 80 -21.12 -73.30 -7.29
N ILE A 81 -22.07 -74.12 -6.79
CA ILE A 81 -22.12 -75.54 -7.06
C ILE A 81 -22.67 -75.77 -8.46
N GLU A 82 -21.82 -76.07 -9.41
CA GLU A 82 -22.26 -76.51 -10.74
C GLU A 82 -22.44 -78.02 -10.75
N ASN A 83 -23.71 -78.42 -10.83
CA ASN A 83 -24.08 -79.81 -11.03
C ASN A 83 -24.07 -80.15 -12.51
N ASN A 84 -22.99 -80.73 -13.00
CA ASN A 84 -22.92 -81.29 -14.33
C ASN A 84 -23.46 -82.75 -14.28
N ASN A 85 -24.68 -82.93 -14.75
CA ASN A 85 -25.26 -84.25 -14.93
C ASN A 85 -24.70 -84.90 -16.19
N LEU A 86 -23.64 -85.65 -16.09
CA LEU A 86 -23.15 -86.58 -17.12
C LEU A 86 -23.56 -87.97 -16.75
N GLY A 87 -24.78 -88.40 -17.16
CA GLY A 87 -25.30 -89.76 -17.01
C GLY A 87 -25.49 -90.23 -15.56
N SER A 88 -26.39 -91.21 -15.36
CA SER A 88 -26.87 -91.61 -14.02
C SER A 88 -25.81 -92.39 -13.16
N LEU A 89 -24.54 -92.50 -13.57
CA LEU A 89 -23.54 -93.28 -12.89
C LEU A 89 -22.33 -92.53 -12.28
N PHE A 90 -22.13 -91.22 -12.63
CA PHE A 90 -21.02 -90.45 -12.03
C PHE A 90 -21.44 -89.04 -11.73
N ARG A 91 -21.63 -88.72 -10.45
CA ARG A 91 -21.88 -87.39 -9.93
C ARG A 91 -20.55 -86.82 -9.45
N ARG A 92 -19.94 -85.88 -10.24
CA ARG A 92 -18.78 -85.16 -9.81
C ARG A 92 -19.19 -83.81 -9.30
N GLN A 93 -19.06 -83.60 -8.01
CA GLN A 93 -19.27 -82.31 -7.38
C GLN A 93 -17.93 -81.55 -7.37
N ILE A 94 -17.84 -80.47 -8.12
CA ILE A 94 -16.66 -79.62 -8.12
C ILE A 94 -17.04 -78.39 -7.28
N ASN A 95 -16.43 -78.28 -6.09
CA ASN A 95 -16.51 -77.12 -5.25
C ASN A 95 -15.34 -76.22 -5.60
N THR A 96 -15.56 -75.16 -6.34
CA THR A 96 -14.57 -74.08 -6.54
C THR A 96 -14.76 -73.07 -5.45
N VAL A 97 -13.80 -73.01 -4.54
CA VAL A 97 -13.75 -71.93 -3.53
C VAL A 97 -12.84 -70.85 -4.06
N ARG A 98 -13.41 -69.73 -4.32
CA ARG A 98 -12.64 -68.50 -4.61
C ARG A 98 -12.32 -67.84 -3.29
N THR A 99 -11.06 -67.78 -2.94
CA THR A 99 -10.58 -67.08 -1.75
C THR A 99 -9.90 -65.80 -2.21
N ASP A 100 -10.49 -64.66 -1.88
CA ASP A 100 -9.85 -63.38 -2.02
C ASP A 100 -9.08 -63.08 -0.72
N GLN A 101 -7.83 -62.75 -0.86
CA GLN A 101 -6.95 -62.38 0.25
C GLN A 101 -6.68 -60.91 0.22
N GLU A 102 -7.06 -60.22 1.29
CA GLU A 102 -6.78 -58.81 1.49
C GLU A 102 -5.72 -58.70 2.59
N ARG A 103 -4.64 -57.99 2.32
CA ARG A 103 -3.63 -57.65 3.30
C ARG A 103 -3.42 -56.14 3.39
N THR A 104 -3.32 -55.63 4.60
CA THR A 104 -2.98 -54.24 4.90
C THR A 104 -1.57 -54.19 5.46
N GLY A 105 -0.84 -53.16 5.04
CA GLY A 105 0.50 -52.91 5.54
C GLY A 105 0.76 -51.44 5.70
N THR A 106 1.80 -51.11 6.44
CA THR A 106 2.28 -49.75 6.64
C THR A 106 3.54 -49.54 5.83
N ARG A 107 3.57 -48.50 5.06
CA ARG A 107 4.72 -48.09 4.26
C ARG A 107 5.30 -46.81 4.83
N THR A 108 6.55 -46.81 5.19
CA THR A 108 7.27 -45.64 5.69
C THR A 108 8.12 -45.05 4.58
N ARG A 109 8.02 -43.74 4.39
CA ARG A 109 8.84 -43.01 3.42
C ARG A 109 9.40 -41.73 4.04
N ILE A 110 10.60 -41.34 3.59
CA ILE A 110 11.20 -40.05 3.92
C ILE A 110 10.83 -39.05 2.82
N VAL A 111 10.24 -37.95 3.19
CA VAL A 111 9.89 -36.87 2.29
C VAL A 111 10.61 -35.60 2.69
N GLU A 112 10.86 -34.76 1.71
CA GLU A 112 11.40 -33.42 1.92
C GLU A 112 10.33 -32.53 2.50
N GLN A 113 10.66 -31.83 3.58
CA GLN A 113 9.86 -30.75 4.14
C GLN A 113 10.66 -29.46 4.14
N VAL A 114 10.18 -28.45 3.44
CA VAL A 114 10.79 -27.14 3.43
C VAL A 114 10.11 -26.28 4.50
N GLU A 115 10.91 -25.84 5.45
CA GLU A 115 10.48 -24.91 6.51
C GLU A 115 11.02 -23.53 6.21
N ASN A 116 10.12 -22.54 6.18
CA ASN A 116 10.46 -21.14 5.96
C ASN A 116 10.30 -20.39 7.28
N GLN A 117 11.38 -19.80 7.76
CA GLN A 117 11.39 -18.98 8.96
C GLN A 117 11.86 -17.58 8.64
N VAL A 118 11.06 -16.58 9.04
CA VAL A 118 11.48 -15.17 8.95
C VAL A 118 12.47 -14.90 10.07
N ILE A 119 13.73 -14.66 9.70
CA ILE A 119 14.81 -14.41 10.67
C ILE A 119 15.04 -12.93 10.91
N SER A 120 14.73 -12.06 9.98
CA SER A 120 14.80 -10.61 10.16
C SER A 120 13.83 -9.84 9.25
N ASN A 121 13.45 -8.68 9.73
CA ASN A 121 12.76 -7.66 8.94
C ASN A 121 13.43 -6.31 9.27
N ARG A 122 14.12 -5.72 8.32
CA ARG A 122 14.87 -4.49 8.52
C ARG A 122 14.61 -3.47 7.44
N VAL A 123 14.72 -2.19 7.80
CA VAL A 123 14.74 -1.10 6.82
C VAL A 123 16.11 -1.12 6.13
N ILE A 124 16.08 -1.30 4.81
CA ILE A 124 17.29 -1.36 3.96
C ILE A 124 17.56 -0.04 3.24
N SER A 125 16.55 0.80 3.08
CA SER A 125 16.64 2.10 2.42
C SER A 125 15.66 3.08 3.03
N GLN A 126 16.06 4.34 3.05
CA GLN A 126 15.22 5.47 3.43
C GLN A 126 15.41 6.57 2.39
N ALA A 127 14.31 7.02 1.79
CA ALA A 127 14.32 8.04 0.76
C ALA A 127 13.30 9.14 1.06
N ALA A 128 13.61 10.38 0.67
CA ALA A 128 12.64 11.47 0.75
C ALA A 128 11.65 11.37 -0.41
N VAL A 129 10.37 11.57 -0.13
CA VAL A 129 9.33 11.69 -1.17
C VAL A 129 9.52 13.03 -1.87
N PRO A 130 9.66 13.08 -3.21
CA PRO A 130 10.02 14.31 -3.91
C PRO A 130 8.86 15.30 -4.08
N PHE A 131 7.61 14.87 -3.90
CA PHE A 131 6.42 15.70 -4.15
C PHE A 131 5.46 15.67 -2.98
N VAL A 132 4.79 16.82 -2.77
CA VAL A 132 3.73 16.97 -1.76
C VAL A 132 2.56 16.07 -2.11
N ARG A 133 2.05 15.36 -1.11
CA ARG A 133 0.86 14.51 -1.30
C ARG A 133 -0.42 15.33 -1.39
N PRO A 134 -1.44 14.86 -2.14
CA PRO A 134 -2.72 15.54 -2.21
C PRO A 134 -3.38 15.62 -0.83
N ARG A 135 -3.79 16.82 -0.45
CA ARG A 135 -4.43 17.08 0.84
C ARG A 135 -5.26 18.36 0.78
N THR A 136 -6.29 18.42 1.58
CA THR A 136 -7.05 19.64 1.79
C THR A 136 -6.54 20.37 3.03
N ILE A 137 -6.27 21.66 2.88
CA ILE A 137 -5.78 22.57 3.90
C ILE A 137 -6.83 23.67 4.06
N THR A 138 -7.23 23.95 5.28
CA THR A 138 -8.08 25.11 5.57
C THR A 138 -7.22 26.31 5.94
N GLY A 139 -7.59 27.48 5.46
CA GLY A 139 -6.86 28.71 5.72
C GLY A 139 -7.75 29.80 6.25
N VAL A 140 -7.20 30.59 7.16
CA VAL A 140 -7.81 31.83 7.66
C VAL A 140 -6.82 32.95 7.42
N GLY A 141 -7.27 33.99 6.74
CA GLY A 141 -6.53 35.22 6.51
C GLY A 141 -7.15 36.40 7.23
N GLU A 142 -6.33 37.24 7.83
CA GLU A 142 -6.74 38.44 8.56
C GLU A 142 -5.87 39.62 8.17
N CYS A 143 -6.32 40.84 8.46
CA CYS A 143 -5.60 42.07 8.18
C CYS A 143 -5.37 42.37 6.69
N PHE A 144 -6.13 41.77 5.82
CA PHE A 144 -6.13 42.13 4.39
C PHE A 144 -6.92 43.44 4.15
N ARG A 145 -6.74 44.01 2.96
CA ARG A 145 -7.59 45.13 2.52
C ARG A 145 -9.04 44.65 2.42
N PRO A 146 -10.01 45.34 3.06
CA PRO A 146 -11.44 45.00 2.98
C PRO A 146 -11.99 44.99 1.55
N ASN A 147 -12.99 44.13 1.32
CA ASN A 147 -13.72 44.01 0.05
C ASN A 147 -12.80 43.92 -1.17
N THR A 148 -11.69 43.17 -1.03
CA THR A 148 -10.67 43.06 -2.06
C THR A 148 -10.60 41.63 -2.60
N ARG A 149 -10.55 41.49 -3.93
CA ARG A 149 -10.28 40.21 -4.61
C ARG A 149 -8.89 39.77 -4.30
N LEU A 150 -8.74 38.49 -3.90
CA LEU A 150 -7.45 37.83 -3.66
C LEU A 150 -7.24 36.70 -4.65
N TYR A 151 -5.98 36.51 -5.00
CA TYR A 151 -5.46 35.42 -5.83
C TYR A 151 -4.50 34.56 -5.00
N ALA A 152 -4.66 33.26 -5.13
CA ALA A 152 -3.88 32.28 -4.36
C ALA A 152 -2.74 31.72 -5.18
N PHE A 153 -1.55 31.68 -4.56
CA PHE A 153 -0.36 31.08 -5.14
C PHE A 153 0.26 30.11 -4.15
N PHE A 154 0.73 28.98 -4.67
CA PHE A 154 1.47 28.00 -3.91
C PHE A 154 2.75 27.67 -4.68
N ASP A 155 3.92 27.81 -4.03
CA ASP A 155 5.22 27.73 -4.68
C ASP A 155 5.33 28.64 -5.93
N ASN A 156 4.84 29.88 -5.82
CA ASN A 156 4.70 30.87 -6.91
C ASN A 156 3.83 30.44 -8.11
N THR A 157 3.16 29.29 -8.04
CA THR A 157 2.24 28.78 -9.06
C THR A 157 0.83 29.18 -8.72
N ASP A 158 0.05 29.62 -9.72
CA ASP A 158 -1.37 29.92 -9.56
C ASP A 158 -2.15 28.66 -9.15
N VAL A 159 -2.87 28.77 -8.03
CA VAL A 159 -3.70 27.68 -7.48
C VAL A 159 -5.15 28.12 -7.28
N ASN A 160 -5.58 29.22 -7.88
CA ASN A 160 -6.94 29.72 -7.75
C ASN A 160 -8.00 28.67 -8.08
N ALA A 161 -7.75 27.82 -9.08
CA ALA A 161 -8.65 26.73 -9.48
C ALA A 161 -8.84 25.64 -8.41
N PHE A 162 -7.99 25.59 -7.40
CA PHE A 162 -7.99 24.57 -6.34
C PHE A 162 -8.36 25.13 -4.95
N VAL A 163 -8.80 26.38 -4.91
CA VAL A 163 -9.22 27.04 -3.67
C VAL A 163 -10.73 27.28 -3.68
N THR A 164 -11.36 27.05 -2.54
CA THR A 164 -12.80 27.24 -2.34
C THR A 164 -13.02 28.16 -1.15
N PRO A 165 -13.76 29.28 -1.29
CA PRO A 165 -14.17 30.10 -0.14
C PRO A 165 -15.03 29.28 0.84
N SER A 166 -14.90 29.51 2.14
CA SER A 166 -15.68 28.77 3.15
C SER A 166 -17.14 29.23 3.26
N SER A 167 -17.40 30.46 2.87
CA SER A 167 -18.77 31.04 2.86
C SER A 167 -18.95 32.05 1.73
N THR A 168 -20.21 32.38 1.41
CA THR A 168 -20.56 33.40 0.43
C THR A 168 -20.11 34.81 0.84
N SER A 169 -19.79 35.01 2.12
CA SER A 169 -19.21 36.28 2.60
C SER A 169 -17.78 36.50 2.09
N TYR A 170 -17.12 35.44 1.65
CA TYR A 170 -15.75 35.47 1.14
C TYR A 170 -15.67 35.24 -0.37
N SER A 171 -16.80 35.38 -1.08
CA SER A 171 -16.86 35.26 -2.53
C SER A 171 -17.84 36.23 -3.14
N THR A 172 -17.67 36.49 -4.44
CA THR A 172 -18.67 37.15 -5.27
C THR A 172 -19.73 36.18 -5.78
N ASP A 173 -19.49 34.90 -5.71
CA ASP A 173 -20.37 33.86 -6.21
C ASP A 173 -21.38 33.43 -5.14
N THR A 174 -22.59 33.12 -5.56
CA THR A 174 -23.61 32.53 -4.69
C THR A 174 -23.49 31.02 -4.51
N THR A 175 -22.85 30.37 -5.46
CA THR A 175 -22.53 28.91 -5.41
C THR A 175 -21.03 28.73 -5.23
N LEU A 176 -20.64 28.15 -4.12
CA LEU A 176 -19.23 27.94 -3.79
C LEU A 176 -18.73 26.61 -4.35
N VAL A 177 -17.78 26.71 -5.26
CA VAL A 177 -17.08 25.57 -5.88
C VAL A 177 -15.58 25.84 -5.90
N GLU A 178 -14.79 24.82 -6.18
CA GLU A 178 -13.36 25.01 -6.45
C GLU A 178 -13.17 26.02 -7.60
N GLY A 179 -12.31 26.99 -7.40
CA GLY A 179 -12.08 28.08 -8.34
C GLY A 179 -12.99 29.30 -8.17
N SER A 180 -13.96 29.26 -7.23
CA SER A 180 -14.75 30.45 -6.91
C SER A 180 -13.88 31.60 -6.43
N PRO A 181 -14.22 32.84 -6.82
CA PRO A 181 -13.45 34.03 -6.46
C PRO A 181 -13.29 34.21 -4.95
N LEU A 182 -12.08 34.45 -4.51
CA LEU A 182 -11.77 34.82 -3.12
C LEU A 182 -11.90 36.31 -2.92
N VAL A 183 -12.72 36.75 -1.98
CA VAL A 183 -12.89 38.14 -1.61
C VAL A 183 -12.87 38.29 -0.10
N THR A 184 -12.16 39.30 0.40
CA THR A 184 -12.16 39.64 1.82
C THR A 184 -13.46 40.28 2.25
N ASP A 185 -13.87 40.06 3.48
CA ASP A 185 -15.02 40.72 4.09
C ASP A 185 -14.73 42.19 4.43
N VAL A 186 -15.69 42.85 5.05
CA VAL A 186 -15.58 44.26 5.46
C VAL A 186 -14.56 44.54 6.54
N GLN A 187 -14.11 43.49 7.24
CA GLN A 187 -13.05 43.54 8.23
C GLN A 187 -11.66 43.14 7.66
N GLY A 188 -11.58 42.77 6.40
CA GLY A 188 -10.35 42.27 5.79
C GLY A 188 -10.01 40.85 6.22
N LYS A 189 -11.02 40.05 6.59
CA LYS A 189 -10.89 38.63 6.91
C LYS A 189 -11.30 37.80 5.70
N ILE A 190 -10.69 36.59 5.58
CA ILE A 190 -11.05 35.59 4.59
C ILE A 190 -10.87 34.19 5.19
N GLU A 191 -11.77 33.28 4.85
CA GLU A 191 -11.67 31.86 5.18
C GLU A 191 -11.85 31.05 3.91
N PHE A 192 -10.96 30.06 3.72
CA PHE A 192 -10.92 29.26 2.50
C PHE A 192 -10.45 27.85 2.77
N SER A 193 -10.69 26.98 1.80
CA SER A 193 -10.15 25.63 1.73
C SER A 193 -9.29 25.50 0.47
N PHE A 194 -8.06 25.06 0.61
CA PHE A 194 -7.13 24.81 -0.49
C PHE A 194 -6.91 23.32 -0.62
N ARG A 195 -7.21 22.76 -1.79
CA ARG A 195 -6.95 21.35 -2.11
C ARG A 195 -5.68 21.26 -2.93
N ILE A 196 -4.62 20.68 -2.35
CA ILE A 196 -3.41 20.34 -3.12
C ILE A 196 -3.80 19.30 -4.16
N PRO A 197 -3.63 19.61 -5.46
CA PRO A 197 -4.09 18.74 -6.54
C PRO A 197 -3.30 17.42 -6.59
N GLU A 198 -3.99 16.35 -6.98
CA GLU A 198 -3.40 15.04 -7.18
C GLU A 198 -2.92 14.88 -8.62
N TYR A 199 -1.64 14.63 -8.80
CA TYR A 199 -1.08 14.31 -10.09
C TYR A 199 -1.01 12.79 -10.28
N ARG A 200 -1.92 12.22 -11.07
CA ARG A 200 -2.05 10.77 -11.25
C ARG A 200 -1.33 10.21 -12.49
N PHE A 201 -1.19 10.99 -13.57
CA PHE A 201 -0.67 10.48 -14.85
C PHE A 201 0.25 11.48 -15.55
N ALA A 202 1.28 10.95 -16.22
CA ALA A 202 2.20 11.71 -17.09
C ALA A 202 1.51 12.24 -18.37
N GLY A 203 0.37 12.80 -18.30
CA GLY A 203 -0.41 13.35 -19.42
C GLY A 203 -1.50 14.31 -18.98
N GLN A 204 -1.65 14.47 -17.67
CA GLN A 204 -2.52 15.52 -17.13
C GLN A 204 -1.89 16.89 -17.39
N GLN A 205 -2.38 17.55 -18.41
CA GLN A 205 -2.00 18.94 -18.68
C GLN A 205 -2.68 19.84 -17.64
N ASN A 206 -1.94 20.85 -17.14
CA ASN A 206 -2.41 21.90 -16.22
C ASN A 206 -2.63 21.51 -14.74
N ILE A 207 -2.16 20.36 -14.28
CA ILE A 207 -2.13 20.08 -12.84
C ILE A 207 -0.72 20.34 -12.32
N PRO A 208 -0.52 21.33 -11.45
CA PRO A 208 0.81 21.64 -10.90
C PRO A 208 1.28 20.55 -9.95
N LYS A 209 2.58 20.28 -9.96
CA LYS A 209 3.29 19.44 -8.99
C LYS A 209 4.14 20.30 -8.09
N PHE A 210 4.00 20.09 -6.79
CA PHE A 210 4.76 20.83 -5.79
C PHE A 210 5.81 19.92 -5.17
N LYS A 211 7.03 20.41 -5.03
CA LYS A 211 8.12 19.69 -4.37
C LYS A 211 7.93 19.69 -2.87
N THR A 212 8.39 18.64 -2.19
CA THR A 212 8.47 18.61 -0.73
C THR A 212 9.53 19.57 -0.24
N GLY A 213 9.33 20.09 0.96
CA GLY A 213 10.19 21.09 1.59
C GLY A 213 9.36 22.20 2.20
N ASP A 214 9.95 23.37 2.28
CA ASP A 214 9.30 24.60 2.72
C ASP A 214 8.68 25.29 1.52
N VAL A 215 7.35 25.34 1.49
CA VAL A 215 6.56 25.84 0.36
C VAL A 215 5.76 27.04 0.78
N ASP A 216 5.90 28.15 0.06
CA ASP A 216 5.17 29.38 0.35
C ASP A 216 3.74 29.33 -0.18
N PHE A 217 2.77 29.53 0.70
CA PHE A 217 1.39 29.87 0.33
C PHE A 217 1.19 31.37 0.43
N ARG A 218 0.67 31.97 -0.63
CA ARG A 218 0.49 33.41 -0.72
C ARG A 218 -0.91 33.77 -1.19
N LEU A 219 -1.51 34.78 -0.56
CA LEU A 219 -2.69 35.48 -1.03
C LEU A 219 -2.30 36.92 -1.36
N THR A 220 -2.65 37.38 -2.55
CA THR A 220 -2.33 38.75 -3.03
C THR A 220 -3.45 39.31 -3.85
N SER A 221 -3.56 40.63 -3.91
CA SER A 221 -4.45 41.34 -4.83
C SER A 221 -3.94 41.38 -6.28
N SER A 222 -2.72 40.93 -6.54
CA SER A 222 -2.15 40.85 -7.88
C SER A 222 -2.49 39.53 -8.55
N GLU A 223 -3.14 39.55 -9.69
CA GLU A 223 -3.47 38.35 -10.48
C GLU A 223 -2.24 37.64 -11.04
N GLU A 224 -1.18 38.40 -11.38
CA GLU A 224 0.05 37.87 -11.95
C GLU A 224 1.14 37.60 -10.89
N ASN A 225 0.79 37.64 -9.59
CA ASN A 225 1.76 37.51 -8.50
C ASN A 225 2.92 38.54 -8.55
N VAL A 226 2.67 39.72 -9.08
CA VAL A 226 3.65 40.78 -9.21
C VAL A 226 4.01 41.33 -7.83
N LYS A 227 5.30 41.50 -7.58
CA LYS A 227 5.83 42.08 -6.33
C LYS A 227 6.18 43.57 -6.46
N ILE A 228 6.41 44.04 -7.67
CA ILE A 228 6.79 45.42 -7.99
C ILE A 228 5.99 45.89 -9.22
N PRO A 229 5.11 46.88 -9.13
CA PRO A 229 4.77 47.62 -7.91
C PRO A 229 4.12 46.73 -6.84
N ALA A 230 4.25 47.13 -5.57
CA ALA A 230 3.66 46.36 -4.45
C ALA A 230 2.15 46.23 -4.62
N PRO A 231 1.56 45.05 -4.41
CA PRO A 231 0.10 44.86 -4.44
C PRO A 231 -0.55 45.61 -3.28
N SER A 232 -1.81 45.97 -3.43
CA SER A 232 -2.53 46.73 -2.40
C SER A 232 -2.72 45.95 -1.09
N THR A 233 -2.64 44.62 -1.18
CA THR A 233 -2.63 43.71 0.00
C THR A 233 -1.95 42.42 -0.37
N LEU A 234 -1.20 41.87 0.59
CA LEU A 234 -0.43 40.66 0.46
C LEU A 234 -0.36 39.93 1.82
N GLY A 235 -0.55 38.64 1.83
CA GLY A 235 -0.24 37.74 2.96
C GLY A 235 0.55 36.53 2.46
N GLN A 236 1.50 36.06 3.26
CA GLN A 236 2.31 34.91 2.96
C GLN A 236 2.52 34.06 4.20
N VAL A 237 2.53 32.74 4.03
CA VAL A 237 2.80 31.77 5.10
C VAL A 237 3.55 30.61 4.51
N ASN A 238 4.46 30.04 5.29
CA ASN A 238 5.23 28.88 4.92
C ASN A 238 4.46 27.59 5.29
N TYR A 239 4.38 26.65 4.35
CA TYR A 239 3.83 25.31 4.55
C TYR A 239 4.95 24.29 4.43
N ILE A 240 5.13 23.46 5.47
CA ILE A 240 6.19 22.46 5.52
C ILE A 240 5.64 21.11 5.10
N ALA A 241 6.15 20.53 4.03
CA ALA A 241 5.79 19.21 3.55
C ALA A 241 7.00 18.27 3.53
N LYS A 242 6.96 17.19 4.30
CA LYS A 242 8.04 16.20 4.39
C LYS A 242 7.48 14.78 4.31
N GLY A 243 7.86 14.05 3.29
CA GLY A 243 7.54 12.64 3.14
C GLY A 243 8.80 11.78 3.16
N ILE A 244 8.75 10.66 3.85
CA ILE A 244 9.84 9.69 3.92
C ILE A 244 9.30 8.32 3.57
N VAL A 245 9.95 7.64 2.61
CA VAL A 245 9.68 6.22 2.27
C VAL A 245 10.74 5.36 2.92
N ASN A 246 10.30 4.44 3.76
CA ASN A 246 11.15 3.40 4.32
C ASN A 246 10.94 2.11 3.54
N THR A 247 11.99 1.63 2.85
CA THR A 247 11.94 0.32 2.20
C THR A 247 12.41 -0.73 3.18
N SER A 248 11.52 -1.65 3.55
CA SER A 248 11.82 -2.79 4.42
C SER A 248 12.04 -4.06 3.61
N GLN A 249 12.90 -4.94 4.08
CA GLN A 249 13.15 -6.24 3.47
C GLN A 249 13.14 -7.33 4.54
N GLN A 250 12.39 -8.39 4.26
CA GLN A 250 12.41 -9.61 5.06
C GLN A 250 13.53 -10.52 4.60
N THR A 251 14.21 -11.14 5.56
CA THR A 251 15.12 -12.25 5.30
C THR A 251 14.45 -13.53 5.79
N ILE A 252 14.28 -14.49 4.89
CA ILE A 252 13.64 -15.77 5.13
C ILE A 252 14.72 -16.85 5.03
N GLU A 253 14.89 -17.61 6.08
CA GLU A 253 15.66 -18.85 6.05
C GLU A 253 14.76 -19.99 5.60
N SER A 254 15.15 -20.65 4.53
CA SER A 254 14.47 -21.83 3.98
C SER A 254 15.32 -23.06 4.26
N THR A 255 14.86 -23.91 5.18
CA THR A 255 15.57 -25.10 5.63
C THR A 255 14.91 -26.34 5.07
N ARG A 256 15.70 -27.24 4.49
CA ARG A 256 15.27 -28.51 3.92
C ARG A 256 15.46 -29.64 4.91
N ASN A 257 14.38 -30.08 5.54
CA ASN A 257 14.39 -31.12 6.56
C ASN A 257 13.79 -32.44 6.06
N ALA A 258 14.20 -33.57 6.66
CA ALA A 258 13.59 -34.85 6.43
C ALA A 258 12.39 -35.05 7.35
N THR A 259 11.26 -35.45 6.76
CA THR A 259 10.07 -35.86 7.51
C THR A 259 9.71 -37.31 7.15
N VAL A 260 9.40 -38.10 8.16
CA VAL A 260 8.99 -39.48 7.99
C VAL A 260 7.47 -39.56 7.87
N VAL A 261 6.99 -40.02 6.74
CA VAL A 261 5.55 -40.18 6.47
C VAL A 261 5.24 -41.67 6.42
N GLN A 262 4.16 -42.09 7.10
CA GLN A 262 3.66 -43.46 7.09
C GLN A 262 2.33 -43.53 6.33
N ASP A 263 2.31 -44.30 5.26
CA ASP A 263 1.12 -44.52 4.45
C ASP A 263 0.58 -45.94 4.67
N THR A 264 -0.74 -46.10 4.72
CA THR A 264 -1.37 -47.42 4.76
C THR A 264 -1.55 -47.95 3.34
N VAL A 265 -1.07 -49.13 3.06
CA VAL A 265 -1.19 -49.78 1.76
C VAL A 265 -2.04 -51.04 1.91
N THR A 266 -3.05 -51.19 1.05
CA THR A 266 -3.92 -52.38 0.99
C THR A 266 -3.67 -53.06 -0.34
N GLN A 267 -3.44 -54.39 -0.29
CA GLN A 267 -3.32 -55.23 -1.46
C GLN A 267 -4.34 -56.35 -1.40
N THR A 268 -5.09 -56.53 -2.46
CA THR A 268 -6.12 -57.54 -2.66
C THR A 268 -5.66 -58.59 -3.62
#